data_1072bfa6840c4799b14e9abecd60a8d0
#
_entry.id   1072bfa6840c4799b14e9abecd60a8d0
#
_cell.length_a   1.000
_cell.length_b   1.000
_cell.length_c   1.000
_cell.angle_alpha   90.00
_cell.angle_beta   90.00
_cell.angle_gamma   90.00
#
_symmetry.space_group_name_H-M   'P 1'
#
loop_
_entity.id
_entity.type
_entity.pdbx_description
1 polymer ?
#
loop_
_entity_poly.entity_id
_entity_poly.type
_entity_poly.pdbx_seq_one_letter_code
_entity_poly.pdbx_strand_id
1 'polypeptide(L)'
;YTHNHGDHTFGAAYYVKSQNEKPQIIAHEDTDYYVQRIMGILNPIITSRSTRMFGTSLPEEDVINVGIGPNLSVSKSPTGYVRPDTTFSDTLKLNIEGVELELYHAPGETNDQIFIWLPKHKALMPGDNIYKTFPNLYTIRGTTHRDVKGWIDSIDHMKTFEPEYLFPSHTKPIIGKETIQDALNIYRDAIQYIHDQTIRLMNQGLYPDEIADIVKLPKELAESPYLYEFYGTVRWSVKSIFNGYLGWFSGNPSELDPLSR
;
A
#
# COMPACT_ATOMS: atom_id res chain seq x y z
N TYR A 1 -10.73 6.90 7.27
CA TYR A 1 -10.08 5.98 6.33
C TYR A 1 -8.61 6.32 6.23
N THR A 2 -7.76 5.30 6.21
CA THR A 2 -6.32 5.50 5.92
C THR A 2 -6.07 5.64 4.43
N HIS A 3 -6.84 4.92 3.59
CA HIS A 3 -6.75 4.95 2.14
C HIS A 3 -7.95 4.24 1.47
N ASN A 4 -8.01 4.25 0.15
CA ASN A 4 -9.16 3.83 -0.64
C ASN A 4 -9.38 2.30 -0.77
N HIS A 5 -8.48 1.44 -0.30
CA HIS A 5 -8.65 -0.02 -0.44
C HIS A 5 -9.89 -0.54 0.30
N GLY A 6 -10.49 -1.60 -0.23
CA GLY A 6 -11.78 -2.09 0.23
C GLY A 6 -11.77 -2.61 1.66
N ASP A 7 -10.70 -3.26 2.08
CA ASP A 7 -10.50 -3.76 3.45
C ASP A 7 -10.35 -2.64 4.49
N HIS A 8 -10.10 -1.40 4.05
CA HIS A 8 -10.02 -0.21 4.91
C HIS A 8 -11.25 0.69 4.84
N THR A 9 -12.15 0.47 3.85
CA THR A 9 -13.29 1.36 3.61
C THR A 9 -14.64 0.67 3.61
N PHE A 10 -14.73 -0.61 3.19
CA PHE A 10 -16.01 -1.27 2.93
C PHE A 10 -16.75 -1.76 4.17
N GLY A 11 -16.11 -1.71 5.34
CA GLY A 11 -16.76 -2.01 6.62
C GLY A 11 -17.49 -0.84 7.28
N ALA A 12 -17.36 0.38 6.76
CA ALA A 12 -17.81 1.61 7.43
C ALA A 12 -19.30 1.67 7.70
N ALA A 13 -20.16 1.16 6.78
CA ALA A 13 -21.60 1.15 6.95
C ALA A 13 -22.05 0.35 8.18
N TYR A 14 -21.29 -0.66 8.61
CA TYR A 14 -21.56 -1.40 9.84
C TYR A 14 -21.45 -0.47 11.06
N TYR A 15 -20.37 0.29 11.16
CA TYR A 15 -20.16 1.22 12.27
C TYR A 15 -21.18 2.35 12.26
N VAL A 16 -21.49 2.92 11.08
CA VAL A 16 -22.50 3.98 10.95
C VAL A 16 -23.87 3.51 11.42
N LYS A 17 -24.25 2.27 11.12
CA LYS A 17 -25.57 1.70 11.49
C LYS A 17 -25.62 1.26 12.95
N SER A 18 -24.50 0.89 13.56
CA SER A 18 -24.46 0.31 14.90
C SER A 18 -24.41 1.35 16.01
N GLN A 19 -24.21 2.64 15.69
CA GLN A 19 -24.10 3.72 16.66
C GLN A 19 -25.41 4.52 16.76
N ASN A 20 -25.73 5.01 17.96
CA ASN A 20 -26.88 5.90 18.18
C ASN A 20 -26.69 7.27 17.50
N GLU A 21 -25.45 7.72 17.40
CA GLU A 21 -25.05 8.90 16.66
C GLU A 21 -24.14 8.50 15.50
N LYS A 22 -24.36 9.09 14.33
CA LYS A 22 -23.53 8.79 13.15
C LYS A 22 -22.09 9.25 13.40
N PRO A 23 -21.10 8.33 13.38
CA PRO A 23 -19.70 8.72 13.49
C PRO A 23 -19.30 9.55 12.26
N GLN A 24 -18.43 10.54 12.48
CA GLN A 24 -17.83 11.32 11.41
C GLN A 24 -16.83 10.45 10.65
N ILE A 25 -16.94 10.43 9.35
CA ILE A 25 -16.00 9.74 8.46
C ILE A 25 -15.01 10.77 7.90
N ILE A 26 -13.75 10.59 8.21
CA ILE A 26 -12.65 11.46 7.78
C ILE A 26 -11.73 10.71 6.84
N ALA A 27 -11.26 11.38 5.76
CA ALA A 27 -10.33 10.83 4.79
C ALA A 27 -9.54 11.91 4.06
N HIS A 28 -8.51 11.48 3.31
CA HIS A 28 -7.89 12.36 2.31
C HIS A 28 -8.91 12.75 1.22
N GLU A 29 -8.78 13.93 0.64
CA GLU A 29 -9.74 14.44 -0.35
C GLU A 29 -9.91 13.55 -1.58
N ASP A 30 -8.87 12.84 -1.99
CA ASP A 30 -8.89 11.95 -3.15
C ASP A 30 -9.48 10.55 -2.85
N THR A 31 -9.73 10.20 -1.59
CA THR A 31 -10.18 8.85 -1.22
C THR A 31 -11.48 8.44 -1.92
N ASP A 32 -12.49 9.32 -1.94
CA ASP A 32 -13.75 9.01 -2.62
C ASP A 32 -13.56 8.83 -4.13
N TYR A 33 -12.74 9.65 -4.77
CA TYR A 33 -12.42 9.51 -6.20
C TYR A 33 -11.82 8.11 -6.51
N TYR A 34 -10.84 7.66 -5.74
CA TYR A 34 -10.21 6.35 -5.98
C TYR A 34 -11.15 5.19 -5.67
N VAL A 35 -11.98 5.29 -4.62
CA VAL A 35 -13.02 4.29 -4.34
C VAL A 35 -14.00 4.21 -5.51
N GLN A 36 -14.53 5.34 -6.00
CA GLN A 36 -15.48 5.37 -7.11
C GLN A 36 -14.85 4.86 -8.42
N ARG A 37 -13.58 5.13 -8.65
CA ARG A 37 -12.86 4.59 -9.80
C ARG A 37 -12.83 3.06 -9.79
N ILE A 38 -12.55 2.45 -8.65
CA ILE A 38 -12.48 0.99 -8.49
C ILE A 38 -13.87 0.39 -8.52
N MET A 39 -14.80 0.92 -7.72
CA MET A 39 -16.15 0.38 -7.54
C MET A 39 -17.07 0.63 -8.73
N GLY A 40 -16.89 1.76 -9.41
CA GLY A 40 -17.71 2.17 -10.55
C GLY A 40 -17.09 1.75 -11.88
N ILE A 41 -16.06 2.46 -12.31
CA ILE A 41 -15.53 2.37 -13.68
C ILE A 41 -14.82 1.03 -13.94
N LEU A 42 -14.01 0.56 -12.99
CA LEU A 42 -13.13 -0.59 -13.17
C LEU A 42 -13.62 -1.86 -12.47
N ASN A 43 -14.79 -1.82 -11.83
CA ASN A 43 -15.27 -2.91 -10.97
C ASN A 43 -15.20 -4.31 -11.62
N PRO A 44 -15.71 -4.56 -12.84
CA PRO A 44 -15.71 -5.91 -13.40
C PRO A 44 -14.30 -6.49 -13.58
N ILE A 45 -13.38 -5.68 -14.11
CA ILE A 45 -12.01 -6.14 -14.36
C ILE A 45 -11.19 -6.27 -13.07
N ILE A 46 -11.33 -5.34 -12.15
CA ILE A 46 -10.64 -5.41 -10.86
C ILE A 46 -11.14 -6.59 -10.03
N THR A 47 -12.45 -6.85 -10.00
CA THR A 47 -13.03 -8.02 -9.33
C THR A 47 -12.47 -9.33 -9.92
N SER A 48 -12.49 -9.48 -11.24
CA SER A 48 -11.94 -10.67 -11.91
C SER A 48 -10.47 -10.89 -11.60
N ARG A 49 -9.66 -9.81 -11.62
CA ARG A 49 -8.22 -9.91 -11.32
C ARG A 49 -7.95 -10.14 -9.84
N SER A 50 -8.74 -9.56 -8.95
CA SER A 50 -8.67 -9.79 -7.50
C SER A 50 -9.00 -11.24 -7.14
N THR A 51 -10.01 -11.84 -7.78
CA THR A 51 -10.35 -13.25 -7.61
C THR A 51 -9.13 -14.16 -7.87
N ARG A 52 -8.36 -13.86 -8.91
CA ARG A 52 -7.13 -14.60 -9.23
C ARG A 52 -5.99 -14.29 -8.26
N MET A 53 -5.82 -13.01 -7.88
CA MET A 53 -4.74 -12.59 -6.98
C MET A 53 -4.88 -13.18 -5.58
N PHE A 54 -6.10 -13.20 -5.05
CA PHE A 54 -6.38 -13.65 -3.69
C PHE A 54 -6.89 -15.10 -3.61
N GLY A 55 -6.98 -15.78 -4.73
CA GLY A 55 -7.42 -17.18 -4.78
C GLY A 55 -8.86 -17.40 -4.32
N THR A 56 -9.74 -16.40 -4.39
CA THR A 56 -11.12 -16.49 -3.85
C THR A 56 -12.02 -17.48 -4.59
N SER A 57 -11.57 -18.04 -5.71
CA SER A 57 -12.23 -19.13 -6.44
C SER A 57 -11.72 -20.51 -6.05
N LEU A 58 -10.68 -20.60 -5.22
CA LEU A 58 -10.18 -21.87 -4.70
C LEU A 58 -11.11 -22.39 -3.59
N PRO A 59 -11.06 -23.71 -3.31
CA PRO A 59 -11.69 -24.29 -2.13
C PRO A 59 -11.22 -23.56 -0.86
N GLU A 60 -12.07 -23.43 0.14
CA GLU A 60 -11.77 -22.68 1.38
C GLU A 60 -10.54 -23.25 2.11
N GLU A 61 -10.37 -24.56 2.08
CA GLU A 61 -9.24 -25.27 2.65
C GLU A 61 -7.88 -24.94 1.99
N ASP A 62 -7.89 -24.46 0.75
CA ASP A 62 -6.69 -24.10 0.00
C ASP A 62 -6.30 -22.62 0.18
N VAL A 63 -7.20 -21.79 0.74
CA VAL A 63 -6.95 -20.35 0.94
C VAL A 63 -6.57 -20.07 2.38
N ILE A 64 -5.28 -20.28 2.72
CA ILE A 64 -4.77 -20.17 4.09
C ILE A 64 -4.52 -18.72 4.48
N ASN A 65 -3.85 -17.96 3.62
CA ASN A 65 -3.62 -16.53 3.82
C ASN A 65 -3.32 -15.82 2.48
N VAL A 66 -3.31 -14.49 2.52
CA VAL A 66 -3.11 -13.63 1.34
C VAL A 66 -1.74 -12.92 1.34
N GLY A 67 -0.79 -13.38 2.14
CA GLY A 67 0.57 -12.83 2.23
C GLY A 67 0.74 -11.72 3.27
N ILE A 68 -0.31 -10.99 3.60
CA ILE A 68 -0.34 -9.92 4.62
C ILE A 68 -1.28 -10.23 5.80
N GLY A 69 -1.97 -11.35 5.75
CA GLY A 69 -2.89 -11.78 6.79
C GLY A 69 -3.80 -12.91 6.33
N PRO A 70 -4.75 -13.35 7.18
CA PRO A 70 -5.70 -14.37 6.82
C PRO A 70 -6.62 -13.92 5.68
N ASN A 71 -7.15 -14.88 4.93
CA ASN A 71 -8.21 -14.59 3.98
C ASN A 71 -9.50 -14.24 4.74
N LEU A 72 -9.96 -13.02 4.58
CA LEU A 72 -11.15 -12.51 5.26
C LEU A 72 -12.44 -12.82 4.48
N SER A 73 -12.56 -13.85 3.73
CA SER A 73 -13.81 -14.32 3.04
C SER A 73 -14.83 -13.20 2.67
N VAL A 74 -14.33 -12.03 2.29
CA VAL A 74 -15.15 -10.83 2.03
C VAL A 74 -16.03 -10.96 0.77
N SER A 75 -15.83 -11.98 -0.02
CA SER A 75 -16.55 -12.21 -1.29
C SER A 75 -18.08 -12.30 -1.16
N LYS A 76 -18.58 -12.59 0.05
CA LYS A 76 -20.03 -12.69 0.34
C LYS A 76 -20.58 -11.50 1.13
N SER A 77 -19.72 -10.57 1.55
CA SER A 77 -20.15 -9.42 2.33
C SER A 77 -20.59 -8.27 1.42
N PRO A 78 -21.68 -7.57 1.74
CA PRO A 78 -22.05 -6.39 0.98
C PRO A 78 -21.00 -5.29 1.17
N THR A 79 -20.69 -4.56 0.12
CA THR A 79 -19.83 -3.39 0.19
C THR A 79 -20.53 -2.28 0.97
N GLY A 80 -19.96 -1.94 2.11
CA GLY A 80 -20.52 -0.94 3.03
C GLY A 80 -19.71 0.35 3.06
N TYR A 81 -19.28 0.85 1.90
CA TYR A 81 -18.61 2.15 1.81
C TYR A 81 -19.56 3.29 2.18
N VAL A 82 -19.06 4.22 2.97
CA VAL A 82 -19.75 5.48 3.31
C VAL A 82 -18.83 6.63 2.88
N ARG A 83 -19.37 7.58 2.12
CA ARG A 83 -18.58 8.74 1.72
C ARG A 83 -18.08 9.53 2.92
N PRO A 84 -16.83 10.05 2.88
CA PRO A 84 -16.32 10.92 3.92
C PRO A 84 -17.21 12.16 4.14
N ASP A 85 -17.42 12.50 5.40
CA ASP A 85 -18.11 13.75 5.79
C ASP A 85 -17.12 14.92 5.82
N THR A 86 -15.85 14.64 6.12
CA THR A 86 -14.76 15.61 6.21
C THR A 86 -13.55 15.11 5.44
N THR A 87 -12.97 15.97 4.63
CA THR A 87 -11.76 15.67 3.87
C THR A 87 -10.68 16.72 4.15
N PHE A 88 -9.42 16.32 3.91
CA PHE A 88 -8.25 17.19 4.00
C PHE A 88 -7.21 16.79 2.95
N SER A 89 -6.29 17.70 2.61
CA SER A 89 -5.29 17.47 1.57
C SER A 89 -3.89 17.17 2.10
N ASP A 90 -3.50 17.77 3.23
CA ASP A 90 -2.11 17.67 3.73
C ASP A 90 -2.08 17.21 5.17
N THR A 91 -2.59 18.01 6.10
CA THR A 91 -2.58 17.71 7.53
C THR A 91 -3.90 18.09 8.18
N LEU A 92 -4.39 17.26 9.08
CA LEU A 92 -5.54 17.54 9.91
C LEU A 92 -5.25 17.18 11.37
N LYS A 93 -5.41 18.15 12.28
CA LYS A 93 -5.28 17.94 13.73
C LYS A 93 -6.64 17.94 14.37
N LEU A 94 -6.90 16.95 15.20
CA LEU A 94 -8.17 16.73 15.86
C LEU A 94 -7.96 16.54 17.36
N ASN A 95 -8.96 16.95 18.14
CA ASN A 95 -9.09 16.55 19.53
C ASN A 95 -10.47 15.94 19.71
N ILE A 96 -10.52 14.64 19.95
CA ILE A 96 -11.77 13.90 20.13
C ILE A 96 -11.81 13.40 21.56
N GLU A 97 -12.70 13.97 22.38
CA GLU A 97 -12.87 13.63 23.80
C GLU A 97 -11.56 13.64 24.60
N GLY A 98 -10.67 14.59 24.29
CA GLY A 98 -9.38 14.74 24.95
C GLY A 98 -8.25 13.89 24.36
N VAL A 99 -8.51 13.11 23.32
CA VAL A 99 -7.50 12.41 22.55
C VAL A 99 -7.07 13.27 21.36
N GLU A 100 -5.81 13.67 21.37
CA GLU A 100 -5.19 14.36 20.23
C GLU A 100 -4.80 13.38 19.15
N LEU A 101 -5.21 13.66 17.91
CA LEU A 101 -4.85 12.92 16.70
C LEU A 101 -4.34 13.89 15.65
N GLU A 102 -3.26 13.53 15.02
CA GLU A 102 -2.73 14.23 13.85
C GLU A 102 -2.72 13.29 12.66
N LEU A 103 -3.35 13.71 11.58
CA LEU A 103 -3.46 12.96 10.33
C LEU A 103 -2.61 13.64 9.28
N TYR A 104 -1.77 12.88 8.59
CA TYR A 104 -0.84 13.40 7.59
C TYR A 104 -1.01 12.66 6.29
N HIS A 105 -1.12 13.40 5.18
CA HIS A 105 -1.02 12.81 3.85
C HIS A 105 0.37 12.20 3.66
N ALA A 106 0.41 10.97 3.22
CA ALA A 106 1.62 10.17 3.11
C ALA A 106 1.49 9.17 1.96
N PRO A 107 1.56 9.63 0.70
CA PRO A 107 1.40 8.76 -0.46
C PRO A 107 2.43 7.63 -0.43
N GLY A 108 1.98 6.44 -0.84
CA GLY A 108 2.83 5.24 -0.81
C GLY A 108 2.09 4.09 -1.45
N GLU A 109 1.48 3.21 -0.67
CA GLU A 109 0.71 2.12 -1.25
C GLU A 109 -0.45 2.63 -2.12
N THR A 110 -1.04 3.76 -1.77
CA THR A 110 -1.96 4.52 -2.60
C THR A 110 -1.64 6.01 -2.56
N ASN A 111 -2.14 6.77 -3.54
CA ASN A 111 -1.89 8.20 -3.60
C ASN A 111 -2.63 8.99 -2.51
N ASP A 112 -3.75 8.47 -2.00
CA ASP A 112 -4.57 9.06 -0.93
C ASP A 112 -4.20 8.53 0.47
N GLN A 113 -3.13 7.75 0.57
CA GLN A 113 -2.68 7.18 1.84
C GLN A 113 -2.39 8.27 2.87
N ILE A 114 -2.84 8.05 4.11
CA ILE A 114 -2.47 8.85 5.27
C ILE A 114 -1.85 7.98 6.35
N PHE A 115 -1.08 8.59 7.25
CA PHE A 115 -0.81 8.00 8.55
C PHE A 115 -1.44 8.82 9.66
N ILE A 116 -1.65 8.18 10.82
CA ILE A 116 -2.22 8.80 12.02
C ILE A 116 -1.17 8.77 13.12
N TRP A 117 -0.95 9.92 13.75
CA TRP A 117 -0.09 10.09 14.89
C TRP A 117 -0.88 10.44 16.14
N LEU A 118 -0.61 9.76 17.24
CA LEU A 118 -1.14 10.08 18.57
C LEU A 118 0.00 10.58 19.44
N PRO A 119 0.19 11.93 19.56
CA PRO A 119 1.38 12.52 20.21
C PRO A 119 1.57 12.06 21.65
N LYS A 120 0.51 12.11 22.44
CA LYS A 120 0.54 11.73 23.88
C LYS A 120 0.95 10.26 24.09
N HIS A 121 0.64 9.39 23.13
CA HIS A 121 0.87 7.95 23.22
C HIS A 121 2.12 7.52 22.44
N LYS A 122 2.77 8.43 21.71
CA LYS A 122 3.85 8.14 20.77
C LYS A 122 3.52 6.94 19.87
N ALA A 123 2.27 6.88 19.43
CA ALA A 123 1.73 5.80 18.63
C ALA A 123 1.49 6.26 17.19
N LEU A 124 2.04 5.51 16.24
CA LEU A 124 1.93 5.72 14.81
C LEU A 124 1.10 4.60 14.17
N MET A 125 0.14 4.99 13.35
CA MET A 125 -0.65 4.08 12.51
C MET A 125 -0.36 4.41 11.05
N PRO A 126 0.54 3.65 10.37
CA PRO A 126 1.03 3.99 9.04
C PRO A 126 0.07 3.63 7.91
N GLY A 127 -1.12 3.08 8.22
CA GLY A 127 -1.95 2.42 7.23
C GLY A 127 -1.19 1.25 6.60
N ASP A 128 -1.18 1.19 5.26
CA ASP A 128 -0.50 0.13 4.51
C ASP A 128 0.87 0.56 3.96
N ASN A 129 1.38 1.72 4.39
CA ASN A 129 2.74 2.09 4.05
C ASN A 129 3.80 1.22 4.73
N ILE A 130 3.42 0.50 5.79
CA ILE A 130 4.26 -0.47 6.51
C ILE A 130 3.43 -1.69 6.89
N TYR A 131 3.87 -2.87 6.48
CA TYR A 131 3.44 -4.18 6.96
C TYR A 131 4.64 -5.14 6.89
N LYS A 132 4.68 -6.19 7.73
CA LYS A 132 5.89 -7.03 7.90
C LYS A 132 6.10 -8.02 6.74
N THR A 133 6.12 -7.53 5.51
CA THR A 133 6.48 -8.27 4.31
C THR A 133 6.95 -7.27 3.25
N PHE A 134 7.55 -7.75 2.17
CA PHE A 134 8.05 -6.87 1.11
C PHE A 134 6.92 -5.96 0.58
N PRO A 135 7.17 -4.64 0.44
CA PRO A 135 6.16 -3.69 0.02
C PRO A 135 5.61 -3.99 -1.37
N ASN A 136 4.31 -3.89 -1.50
CA ASN A 136 3.64 -4.15 -2.77
C ASN A 136 3.70 -2.91 -3.67
N LEU A 137 4.87 -2.62 -4.24
CA LEU A 137 5.05 -1.48 -5.16
C LEU A 137 4.22 -1.63 -6.45
N TYR A 138 3.73 -2.83 -6.74
CA TYR A 138 2.74 -3.09 -7.77
C TYR A 138 1.84 -4.26 -7.39
N THR A 139 0.53 -4.07 -7.48
CA THR A 139 -0.44 -5.13 -7.27
C THR A 139 -0.93 -5.73 -8.60
N ILE A 140 -0.88 -7.07 -8.72
CA ILE A 140 -1.21 -7.77 -9.97
C ILE A 140 -2.69 -7.67 -10.35
N ARG A 141 -3.58 -7.32 -9.42
CA ARG A 141 -4.99 -6.99 -9.77
C ARG A 141 -5.12 -5.72 -10.61
N GLY A 142 -4.13 -4.87 -10.58
CA GLY A 142 -4.10 -3.58 -11.23
C GLY A 142 -4.24 -2.42 -10.24
N THR A 143 -3.47 -1.38 -10.48
CA THR A 143 -3.45 -0.15 -9.68
C THR A 143 -3.02 1.03 -10.54
N THR A 144 -3.25 2.24 -10.07
CA THR A 144 -2.51 3.42 -10.55
C THR A 144 -1.02 3.24 -10.23
N HIS A 145 -0.16 3.97 -10.94
CA HIS A 145 1.25 3.99 -10.58
C HIS A 145 1.40 4.43 -9.11
N ARG A 146 2.18 3.68 -8.34
CA ARG A 146 2.55 4.02 -6.98
C ARG A 146 3.84 4.82 -7.02
N ASP A 147 3.81 6.07 -6.58
CA ASP A 147 5.00 6.91 -6.56
C ASP A 147 5.98 6.42 -5.49
N VAL A 148 7.01 5.73 -5.97
CA VAL A 148 8.03 5.12 -5.10
C VAL A 148 8.81 6.18 -4.33
N LYS A 149 9.07 7.34 -4.95
CA LYS A 149 9.72 8.47 -4.27
C LYS A 149 8.83 9.04 -3.16
N GLY A 150 7.56 9.28 -3.45
CA GLY A 150 6.60 9.73 -2.44
C GLY A 150 6.46 8.74 -1.28
N TRP A 151 6.55 7.42 -1.55
CA TRP A 151 6.53 6.42 -0.49
C TRP A 151 7.77 6.50 0.43
N ILE A 152 8.97 6.68 -0.16
CA ILE A 152 10.21 6.89 0.60
C ILE A 152 10.10 8.13 1.49
N ASP A 153 9.67 9.26 0.91
CA ASP A 153 9.51 10.53 1.62
C ASP A 153 8.48 10.41 2.76
N SER A 154 7.41 9.66 2.55
CA SER A 154 6.40 9.36 3.58
C SER A 154 6.97 8.56 4.75
N ILE A 155 7.82 7.55 4.48
CA ILE A 155 8.48 6.78 5.54
C ILE A 155 9.49 7.67 6.28
N ASP A 156 10.27 8.47 5.56
CA ASP A 156 11.21 9.40 6.19
C ASP A 156 10.49 10.43 7.07
N HIS A 157 9.31 10.91 6.66
CA HIS A 157 8.46 11.75 7.51
C HIS A 157 8.00 11.01 8.76
N MET A 158 7.49 9.78 8.66
CA MET A 158 7.09 8.96 9.81
C MET A 158 8.21 8.78 10.84
N LYS A 159 9.46 8.62 10.39
CA LYS A 159 10.64 8.47 11.25
C LYS A 159 10.88 9.69 12.14
N THR A 160 10.52 10.90 11.70
CA THR A 160 10.72 12.13 12.47
C THR A 160 9.90 12.20 13.74
N PHE A 161 8.82 11.42 13.85
CA PHE A 161 7.95 11.36 15.04
C PHE A 161 8.53 10.49 16.15
N GLU A 162 9.54 9.69 15.88
CA GLU A 162 10.19 8.80 16.85
C GLU A 162 9.18 7.94 17.65
N PRO A 163 8.29 7.17 16.97
CA PRO A 163 7.23 6.42 17.64
C PRO A 163 7.79 5.33 18.57
N GLU A 164 7.08 5.11 19.70
CA GLU A 164 7.32 3.98 20.60
C GLU A 164 6.39 2.81 20.32
N TYR A 165 5.30 3.06 19.60
CA TYR A 165 4.33 2.05 19.15
C TYR A 165 4.00 2.29 17.68
N LEU A 166 4.06 1.23 16.87
CA LEU A 166 3.66 1.26 15.47
C LEU A 166 2.61 0.17 15.23
N PHE A 167 1.43 0.59 14.76
CA PHE A 167 0.29 -0.27 14.50
C PHE A 167 -0.02 -0.29 13.00
N PRO A 168 0.62 -1.18 12.23
CA PRO A 168 0.27 -1.35 10.81
C PRO A 168 -1.15 -1.91 10.69
N SER A 169 -1.82 -1.63 9.58
CA SER A 169 -3.17 -2.15 9.34
C SER A 169 -3.17 -3.67 9.15
N HIS A 170 -2.07 -4.21 8.64
CA HIS A 170 -1.83 -5.64 8.49
C HIS A 170 -0.64 -6.08 9.34
N THR A 171 -0.63 -7.36 9.71
CA THR A 171 0.40 -7.99 10.55
C THR A 171 0.38 -7.53 12.02
N LYS A 172 1.40 -7.86 12.80
CA LYS A 172 1.44 -7.56 14.23
C LYS A 172 2.07 -6.19 14.49
N PRO A 173 1.66 -5.47 15.54
CA PRO A 173 2.31 -4.25 16.00
C PRO A 173 3.82 -4.42 16.21
N ILE A 174 4.55 -3.32 16.09
CA ILE A 174 5.96 -3.21 16.46
C ILE A 174 6.04 -2.28 17.67
N ILE A 175 6.78 -2.69 18.68
CA ILE A 175 6.92 -1.96 19.95
C ILE A 175 8.39 -1.67 20.22
N GLY A 176 8.68 -0.47 20.68
CA GLY A 176 10.02 0.01 21.03
C GLY A 176 10.60 0.91 19.94
N LYS A 177 11.05 2.10 20.36
CA LYS A 177 11.55 3.16 19.47
C LYS A 177 12.64 2.67 18.50
N GLU A 178 13.65 1.99 19.01
CA GLU A 178 14.78 1.48 18.19
C GLU A 178 14.30 0.43 17.19
N THR A 179 13.50 -0.54 17.64
CA THR A 179 12.95 -1.59 16.76
C THR A 179 12.09 -1.01 15.64
N ILE A 180 11.32 0.04 15.94
CA ILE A 180 10.49 0.72 14.95
C ILE A 180 11.36 1.50 13.97
N GLN A 181 12.36 2.23 14.45
CA GLN A 181 13.29 2.95 13.58
C GLN A 181 14.02 2.01 12.64
N ASP A 182 14.48 0.85 13.13
CA ASP A 182 15.12 -0.18 12.31
C ASP A 182 14.16 -0.73 11.24
N ALA A 183 12.93 -1.04 11.62
CA ALA A 183 11.92 -1.53 10.68
C ALA A 183 11.60 -0.50 9.58
N LEU A 184 11.43 0.77 9.96
CA LEU A 184 11.21 1.87 9.02
C LEU A 184 12.41 2.08 8.10
N ASN A 185 13.65 2.04 8.63
CA ASN A 185 14.87 2.15 7.84
C ASN A 185 15.00 1.00 6.84
N ILE A 186 14.83 -0.25 7.28
CA ILE A 186 14.91 -1.44 6.43
C ILE A 186 13.89 -1.35 5.27
N TYR A 187 12.66 -0.95 5.57
CA TYR A 187 11.59 -0.83 4.59
C TYR A 187 11.88 0.28 3.57
N ARG A 188 12.24 1.45 4.08
CA ARG A 188 12.65 2.61 3.29
C ARG A 188 13.84 2.31 2.38
N ASP A 189 14.88 1.68 2.92
CA ASP A 189 16.12 1.40 2.19
C ASP A 189 15.91 0.33 1.10
N ALA A 190 15.04 -0.66 1.34
CA ALA A 190 14.67 -1.64 0.32
C ALA A 190 13.95 -0.97 -0.86
N ILE A 191 12.99 -0.08 -0.59
CA ILE A 191 12.28 0.68 -1.63
C ILE A 191 13.25 1.57 -2.42
N GLN A 192 14.10 2.33 -1.72
CA GLN A 192 15.10 3.20 -2.33
C GLN A 192 16.09 2.41 -3.18
N TYR A 193 16.59 1.30 -2.67
CA TYR A 193 17.56 0.48 -3.39
C TYR A 193 16.99 -0.03 -4.72
N ILE A 194 15.77 -0.58 -4.71
CA ILE A 194 15.15 -1.10 -5.93
C ILE A 194 14.87 0.03 -6.91
N HIS A 195 14.40 1.18 -6.43
CA HIS A 195 14.20 2.36 -7.27
C HIS A 195 15.52 2.75 -7.95
N ASP A 196 16.57 2.99 -7.17
CA ASP A 196 17.84 3.52 -7.69
C ASP A 196 18.53 2.54 -8.63
N GLN A 197 18.52 1.23 -8.31
CA GLN A 197 19.08 0.22 -9.20
C GLN A 197 18.29 0.10 -10.50
N THR A 198 16.98 0.19 -10.43
CA THR A 198 16.13 0.18 -11.64
C THR A 198 16.46 1.38 -12.53
N ILE A 199 16.47 2.59 -11.97
CA ILE A 199 16.82 3.81 -12.73
C ILE A 199 18.24 3.74 -13.32
N ARG A 200 19.20 3.26 -12.53
CA ARG A 200 20.60 3.11 -13.00
C ARG A 200 20.67 2.20 -14.23
N LEU A 201 19.98 1.07 -14.23
CA LEU A 201 19.99 0.12 -15.33
C LEU A 201 19.16 0.60 -16.54
N MET A 202 18.03 1.29 -16.29
CA MET A 202 17.28 2.00 -17.34
C MET A 202 18.18 2.98 -18.11
N ASN A 203 18.97 3.77 -17.40
CA ASN A 203 19.92 4.73 -18.00
C ASN A 203 21.08 4.06 -18.76
N GLN A 204 21.28 2.76 -18.57
CA GLN A 204 22.20 1.94 -19.37
C GLN A 204 21.54 1.32 -20.60
N GLY A 205 20.25 1.56 -20.80
CA GLY A 205 19.48 1.07 -21.95
C GLY A 205 18.94 -0.35 -21.83
N LEU A 206 18.92 -0.93 -20.61
CA LEU A 206 18.38 -2.28 -20.40
C LEU A 206 16.85 -2.27 -20.43
N TYR A 207 16.28 -3.38 -20.91
CA TYR A 207 14.84 -3.62 -20.91
C TYR A 207 14.31 -4.07 -19.55
N PRO A 208 13.01 -3.87 -19.24
CA PRO A 208 12.46 -4.15 -17.91
C PRO A 208 12.65 -5.60 -17.45
N ASP A 209 12.63 -6.59 -18.34
CA ASP A 209 12.86 -7.99 -17.99
C ASP A 209 14.33 -8.25 -17.62
N GLU A 210 15.27 -7.68 -18.36
CA GLU A 210 16.70 -7.75 -18.06
C GLU A 210 17.00 -7.12 -16.70
N ILE A 211 16.45 -5.93 -16.44
CA ILE A 211 16.59 -5.25 -15.15
C ILE A 211 16.02 -6.10 -14.01
N ALA A 212 14.85 -6.70 -14.20
CA ALA A 212 14.20 -7.56 -13.20
C ALA A 212 14.99 -8.86 -12.92
N ASP A 213 15.81 -9.32 -13.85
CA ASP A 213 16.70 -10.45 -13.63
C ASP A 213 17.98 -10.07 -12.87
N ILE A 214 18.44 -8.84 -13.01
CA ILE A 214 19.67 -8.31 -12.40
C ILE A 214 19.42 -7.79 -10.98
N VAL A 215 18.35 -7.01 -10.77
CA VAL A 215 18.10 -6.35 -9.48
C VAL A 215 17.70 -7.38 -8.43
N LYS A 216 18.51 -7.47 -7.38
CA LYS A 216 18.27 -8.30 -6.19
C LYS A 216 18.58 -7.46 -4.97
N LEU A 217 17.87 -7.67 -3.88
CA LEU A 217 18.19 -7.03 -2.61
C LEU A 217 19.60 -7.44 -2.14
N PRO A 218 20.38 -6.52 -1.56
CA PRO A 218 21.58 -6.87 -0.80
C PRO A 218 21.24 -7.88 0.30
N LYS A 219 22.21 -8.69 0.69
CA LYS A 219 22.02 -9.77 1.65
C LYS A 219 21.35 -9.29 2.95
N GLU A 220 21.82 -8.17 3.48
CA GLU A 220 21.34 -7.60 4.74
C GLU A 220 19.85 -7.23 4.69
N LEU A 221 19.35 -6.77 3.53
CA LEU A 221 17.94 -6.51 3.30
C LEU A 221 17.17 -7.79 2.98
N ALA A 222 17.72 -8.67 2.17
CA ALA A 222 17.07 -9.92 1.74
C ALA A 222 16.79 -10.88 2.91
N GLU A 223 17.65 -10.88 3.93
CA GLU A 223 17.51 -11.72 5.12
C GLU A 223 16.60 -11.08 6.19
N SER A 224 16.13 -9.84 5.98
CA SER A 224 15.27 -9.16 6.94
C SER A 224 13.88 -9.82 7.01
N PRO A 225 13.35 -10.10 8.22
CA PRO A 225 12.01 -10.63 8.38
C PRO A 225 10.90 -9.66 7.96
N TYR A 226 11.23 -8.40 7.70
CA TYR A 226 10.30 -7.38 7.20
C TYR A 226 10.17 -7.35 5.67
N LEU A 227 11.00 -8.11 4.94
CA LEU A 227 11.12 -8.01 3.48
C LEU A 227 10.91 -9.34 2.74
N TYR A 228 10.33 -10.37 3.39
CA TYR A 228 9.94 -11.57 2.67
C TYR A 228 8.88 -11.28 1.59
N GLU A 229 9.09 -11.83 0.40
CA GLU A 229 8.25 -11.60 -0.77
C GLU A 229 6.94 -12.42 -0.74
N PHE A 230 6.14 -12.27 0.32
CA PHE A 230 4.86 -12.97 0.45
C PHE A 230 3.70 -12.25 -0.24
N TYR A 231 3.84 -10.97 -0.53
CA TYR A 231 2.79 -10.13 -1.12
C TYR A 231 3.33 -9.31 -2.30
N GLY A 232 4.19 -8.32 -2.07
CA GLY A 232 4.96 -7.67 -3.12
C GLY A 232 6.21 -8.47 -3.49
N THR A 233 6.82 -8.17 -4.64
CA THR A 233 8.09 -8.78 -5.06
C THR A 233 9.03 -7.74 -5.66
N VAL A 234 10.35 -7.96 -5.53
CA VAL A 234 11.37 -7.13 -6.18
C VAL A 234 11.15 -7.09 -7.70
N ARG A 235 10.89 -8.23 -8.30
CA ARG A 235 10.73 -8.39 -9.75
C ARG A 235 9.55 -7.57 -10.30
N TRP A 236 8.42 -7.58 -9.63
CA TRP A 236 7.25 -6.80 -10.04
C TRP A 236 7.46 -5.31 -9.81
N SER A 237 8.17 -4.96 -8.73
CA SER A 237 8.52 -3.59 -8.39
C SER A 237 9.39 -2.94 -9.47
N VAL A 238 10.41 -3.64 -9.95
CA VAL A 238 11.26 -3.20 -11.06
C VAL A 238 10.43 -2.85 -12.30
N LYS A 239 9.53 -3.77 -12.70
CA LYS A 239 8.66 -3.56 -13.86
C LYS A 239 7.70 -2.39 -13.66
N SER A 240 7.19 -2.22 -12.44
CA SER A 240 6.31 -1.09 -12.09
C SER A 240 7.05 0.24 -12.13
N ILE A 241 8.26 0.31 -11.59
CA ILE A 241 9.10 1.51 -11.62
C ILE A 241 9.41 1.88 -13.08
N PHE A 242 9.86 0.93 -13.89
CA PHE A 242 10.12 1.15 -15.31
C PHE A 242 8.89 1.74 -16.02
N ASN A 243 7.75 1.08 -15.86
CA ASN A 243 6.50 1.51 -16.48
C ASN A 243 5.99 2.88 -15.95
N GLY A 244 6.27 3.19 -14.69
CA GLY A 244 5.91 4.47 -14.07
C GLY A 244 6.68 5.66 -14.69
N TYR A 245 7.94 5.45 -15.06
CA TYR A 245 8.77 6.49 -15.70
C TYR A 245 8.59 6.56 -17.20
N LEU A 246 8.47 5.43 -17.89
CA LEU A 246 8.51 5.36 -19.36
C LEU A 246 7.19 4.92 -20.03
N GLY A 247 6.19 4.51 -19.23
CA GLY A 247 4.94 3.98 -19.75
C GLY A 247 5.04 2.51 -20.17
N TRP A 248 4.04 2.04 -20.91
CA TRP A 248 3.85 0.62 -21.21
C TRP A 248 4.88 0.03 -22.18
N PHE A 249 5.47 0.86 -23.05
CA PHE A 249 6.41 0.37 -24.06
C PHE A 249 7.79 0.10 -23.45
N SER A 250 8.24 -1.15 -23.56
CA SER A 250 9.51 -1.57 -22.96
C SER A 250 10.77 -1.02 -23.61
N GLY A 251 10.65 -0.47 -24.83
CA GLY A 251 11.76 -0.11 -25.70
C GLY A 251 12.13 -1.21 -26.71
N ASN A 252 11.63 -2.44 -26.51
CA ASN A 252 11.87 -3.54 -27.46
C ASN A 252 10.92 -3.43 -28.68
N PRO A 253 11.43 -3.21 -29.91
CA PRO A 253 10.58 -3.05 -31.09
C PRO A 253 9.60 -4.20 -31.34
N SER A 254 9.94 -5.44 -30.93
CA SER A 254 9.06 -6.60 -31.09
C SER A 254 7.79 -6.54 -30.23
N GLU A 255 7.76 -5.68 -29.23
CA GLU A 255 6.63 -5.49 -28.32
C GLU A 255 5.76 -4.28 -28.69
N LEU A 256 6.20 -3.48 -29.69
CA LEU A 256 5.46 -2.29 -30.10
C LEU A 256 4.10 -2.64 -30.74
N ASP A 257 4.09 -3.65 -31.61
CA ASP A 257 2.87 -4.11 -32.30
C ASP A 257 2.98 -5.65 -32.57
N PRO A 258 2.93 -6.48 -31.52
CA PRO A 258 3.03 -7.92 -31.65
C PRO A 258 1.75 -8.51 -32.28
N LEU A 259 1.88 -9.66 -32.94
CA LEU A 259 0.72 -10.41 -33.37
C LEU A 259 -0.18 -10.78 -32.20
N SER A 260 -1.49 -10.74 -32.43
CA SER A 260 -2.50 -11.16 -31.44
C SER A 260 -2.27 -12.63 -31.03
N ARG A 261 -2.43 -12.90 -29.75
CA ARG A 261 -2.37 -14.26 -29.18
C ARG A 261 -3.69 -14.97 -29.32
#